data_19b0e4e2c8e6588d99ae0777324f8f13
#
_entry.id   19b0e4e2c8e6588d99ae0777324f8f13
#
_cell.length_a   1.000
_cell.length_b   1.000
_cell.length_c   1.000
_cell.angle_alpha   90.00
_cell.angle_beta   90.00
_cell.angle_gamma   90.00
#
_symmetry.space_group_name_H-M   'P 1'
#
loop_
_entity.id
_entity.type
_entity.pdbx_description
1 polymer ?
#
loop_
_entity_poly.entity_id
_entity_poly.type
_entity_poly.pdbx_seq_one_letter_code
_entity_poly.pdbx_strand_id
1 'polypeptide(L)'
;IKHNVLNAKNHEKEAEIISHAGEIGAVTIATNMAGRGTDIVLEDGVAELGGLKIIGTERHESRRIDNQLRGRAGRQGDPGESKFYLSLEDDLMRLFGSERMISIYNALGIPEGEEIQHKTISKTIEKAQKKIENNNFGIRKNLLDYDRVNNEQREVMYKERRRVLDGDDMKESVLGMMKETVANHVY
;
A
#
# COMPACT_ATOMS: atom_id res chain seq x y z
N ILE A 1 18.33 24.52 3.08
CA ILE A 1 19.05 23.25 3.24
C ILE A 1 19.20 22.64 1.85
N LYS A 2 20.44 22.22 1.50
CA LYS A 2 20.71 21.52 0.26
C LYS A 2 20.01 20.16 0.32
N HIS A 3 19.28 19.77 -0.73
CA HIS A 3 18.52 18.52 -0.76
C HIS A 3 18.40 17.96 -2.16
N ASN A 4 18.16 16.68 -2.26
CA ASN A 4 17.82 15.98 -3.49
C ASN A 4 16.31 15.67 -3.50
N VAL A 5 15.69 15.68 -4.68
CA VAL A 5 14.26 15.35 -4.84
C VAL A 5 14.13 14.08 -5.67
N LEU A 6 13.47 13.08 -5.10
CA LEU A 6 13.22 11.80 -5.71
C LEU A 6 11.72 11.61 -5.96
N ASN A 7 11.33 11.60 -7.22
CA ASN A 7 9.94 11.42 -7.64
C ASN A 7 9.87 10.56 -8.91
N ALA A 8 8.65 10.13 -9.29
CA ALA A 8 8.41 9.29 -10.46
C ALA A 8 8.84 9.90 -11.81
N LYS A 9 9.13 11.20 -11.87
CA LYS A 9 9.58 11.89 -13.10
C LYS A 9 11.08 11.74 -13.35
N ASN A 10 11.85 11.37 -12.33
CA ASN A 10 13.32 11.34 -12.37
C ASN A 10 13.88 9.91 -12.24
N HIS A 11 13.23 8.93 -12.84
CA HIS A 11 13.62 7.51 -12.75
C HIS A 11 15.08 7.23 -13.16
N GLU A 12 15.58 7.94 -14.17
CA GLU A 12 16.97 7.74 -14.64
C GLU A 12 18.03 8.12 -13.59
N LYS A 13 17.70 9.07 -12.71
CA LYS A 13 18.58 9.53 -11.62
C LYS A 13 18.27 8.91 -10.26
N GLU A 14 17.28 8.03 -10.21
CA GLU A 14 16.82 7.45 -8.95
C GLU A 14 17.92 6.69 -8.23
N ALA A 15 18.65 5.83 -8.94
CA ALA A 15 19.74 5.06 -8.36
C ALA A 15 20.90 5.94 -7.88
N GLU A 16 21.24 6.99 -8.63
CA GLU A 16 22.26 7.95 -8.24
C GLU A 16 21.86 8.73 -6.99
N ILE A 17 20.62 9.25 -6.92
CA ILE A 17 20.14 9.97 -5.75
C ILE A 17 20.12 9.07 -4.51
N ILE A 18 19.71 7.80 -4.67
CA ILE A 18 19.64 6.84 -3.55
C ILE A 18 21.02 6.47 -3.05
N SER A 19 22.02 6.33 -3.94
CA SER A 19 23.39 6.01 -3.52
C SER A 19 24.00 7.10 -2.62
N HIS A 20 23.57 8.35 -2.77
CA HIS A 20 23.99 9.47 -1.93
C HIS A 20 23.08 9.76 -0.73
N ALA A 21 21.95 9.05 -0.60
CA ALA A 21 20.99 9.31 0.47
C ALA A 21 21.48 8.88 1.86
N GLY A 22 22.48 8.00 1.92
CA GLY A 22 23.10 7.53 3.15
C GLY A 22 24.34 8.30 3.60
N GLU A 23 24.72 9.38 2.92
CA GLU A 23 25.90 10.21 3.25
C GLU A 23 25.61 11.12 4.45
N ILE A 24 26.70 11.57 5.11
CA ILE A 24 26.61 12.49 6.24
C ILE A 24 25.99 13.82 5.80
N GLY A 25 24.92 14.23 6.46
CA GLY A 25 24.24 15.49 6.18
C GLY A 25 23.42 15.52 4.90
N ALA A 26 23.29 14.38 4.20
CA ALA A 26 22.43 14.28 3.02
C ALA A 26 20.94 14.42 3.41
N VAL A 27 20.21 15.19 2.61
CA VAL A 27 18.75 15.34 2.75
C VAL A 27 18.09 14.96 1.43
N THR A 28 17.21 13.95 1.49
CA THR A 28 16.45 13.49 0.33
C THR A 28 14.95 13.63 0.58
N ILE A 29 14.26 14.38 -0.27
CA ILE A 29 12.80 14.51 -0.26
C ILE A 29 12.26 13.52 -1.29
N ALA A 30 11.46 12.57 -0.84
CA ALA A 30 10.97 11.48 -1.68
C ALA A 30 9.49 11.20 -1.47
N THR A 31 8.83 10.70 -2.51
CA THR A 31 7.50 10.10 -2.35
C THR A 31 7.63 8.73 -1.65
N ASN A 32 6.57 8.25 -1.02
CA ASN A 32 6.57 6.98 -0.31
C ASN A 32 6.92 5.76 -1.19
N MET A 33 6.71 5.86 -2.50
CA MET A 33 6.98 4.80 -3.48
C MET A 33 8.39 4.91 -4.09
N ALA A 34 9.02 6.07 -4.04
CA ALA A 34 10.33 6.29 -4.62
C ALA A 34 11.41 5.47 -3.90
N GLY A 35 12.35 4.92 -4.65
CA GLY A 35 13.40 4.05 -4.13
C GLY A 35 12.92 2.70 -3.62
N ARG A 36 11.75 2.24 -4.02
CA ARG A 36 11.26 0.92 -3.64
C ARG A 36 12.09 -0.18 -4.29
N GLY A 37 12.63 -1.07 -3.47
CA GLY A 37 13.48 -2.18 -3.95
C GLY A 37 14.96 -1.83 -4.00
N THR A 38 15.35 -0.57 -3.79
CA THR A 38 16.74 -0.14 -3.70
C THR A 38 17.13 0.02 -2.25
N ASP A 39 18.32 -0.41 -1.90
CA ASP A 39 18.86 -0.28 -0.54
C ASP A 39 19.59 1.06 -0.39
N ILE A 40 19.46 1.66 0.79
CA ILE A 40 20.21 2.87 1.18
C ILE A 40 21.37 2.40 2.03
N VAL A 41 22.57 2.48 1.48
CA VAL A 41 23.81 2.12 2.19
C VAL A 41 24.29 3.35 2.96
N LEU A 42 24.57 3.20 4.24
CA LEU A 42 25.10 4.27 5.06
C LEU A 42 26.60 4.46 4.79
N GLU A 43 27.04 5.71 4.72
CA GLU A 43 28.45 6.06 4.70
C GLU A 43 29.10 5.75 6.04
N ASP A 44 30.42 5.53 6.02
CA ASP A 44 31.19 5.29 7.25
C ASP A 44 31.00 6.41 8.26
N GLY A 45 30.69 6.05 9.52
CA GLY A 45 30.42 7.00 10.60
C GLY A 45 28.96 7.45 10.75
N VAL A 46 28.11 7.25 9.74
CA VAL A 46 26.67 7.62 9.84
C VAL A 46 25.94 6.74 10.87
N ALA A 47 26.27 5.47 10.95
CA ALA A 47 25.73 4.56 11.95
C ALA A 47 26.04 5.02 13.39
N GLU A 48 27.25 5.53 13.64
CA GLU A 48 27.68 6.07 14.95
C GLU A 48 26.92 7.35 15.34
N LEU A 49 26.47 8.11 14.33
CA LEU A 49 25.63 9.31 14.51
C LEU A 49 24.15 8.97 14.74
N GLY A 50 23.76 7.70 14.72
CA GLY A 50 22.39 7.22 14.91
C GLY A 50 21.71 6.75 13.64
N GLY A 51 22.43 6.70 12.52
CA GLY A 51 21.96 6.16 11.24
C GLY A 51 20.97 7.05 10.49
N LEU A 52 20.19 6.45 9.64
CA LEU A 52 19.22 7.16 8.80
C LEU A 52 17.98 7.60 9.59
N LYS A 53 17.64 8.89 9.50
CA LYS A 53 16.43 9.45 10.08
C LYS A 53 15.34 9.63 9.01
N ILE A 54 14.24 8.92 9.18
CA ILE A 54 13.07 9.03 8.30
C ILE A 54 12.06 10.00 8.92
N ILE A 55 11.69 11.01 8.15
CA ILE A 55 10.64 11.97 8.51
C ILE A 55 9.48 11.77 7.55
N GLY A 56 8.34 11.29 8.06
CA GLY A 56 7.09 11.21 7.31
C GLY A 56 6.23 12.42 7.63
N THR A 57 5.74 13.12 6.60
CA THR A 57 4.86 14.28 6.74
C THR A 57 3.39 13.91 6.62
N GLU A 58 3.09 12.64 6.34
CA GLU A 58 1.76 12.12 6.15
C GLU A 58 1.74 10.62 6.48
N ARG A 59 0.59 10.09 6.90
CA ARG A 59 0.36 8.65 7.02
C ARG A 59 -0.39 8.11 5.82
N HIS A 60 0.04 6.97 5.35
CA HIS A 60 -0.71 6.25 4.32
C HIS A 60 -1.95 5.56 4.92
N GLU A 61 -2.96 5.29 4.10
CA GLU A 61 -4.16 4.54 4.51
C GLU A 61 -3.83 3.11 4.99
N SER A 62 -2.74 2.53 4.49
CA SER A 62 -2.26 1.20 4.85
C SER A 62 -1.04 1.27 5.76
N ARG A 63 -1.14 0.66 6.95
CA ARG A 63 -0.03 0.53 7.90
C ARG A 63 1.18 -0.19 7.31
N ARG A 64 0.95 -1.09 6.36
CA ARG A 64 2.02 -1.81 5.67
C ARG A 64 2.96 -0.85 4.93
N ILE A 65 2.42 0.18 4.30
CA ILE A 65 3.20 1.20 3.59
C ILE A 65 4.00 2.07 4.57
N ASP A 66 3.38 2.49 5.67
CA ASP A 66 4.09 3.21 6.74
C ASP A 66 5.23 2.38 7.32
N ASN A 67 5.00 1.09 7.58
CA ASN A 67 6.02 0.19 8.09
C ASN A 67 7.14 -0.05 7.06
N GLN A 68 6.81 -0.07 5.78
CA GLN A 68 7.80 -0.15 4.71
C GLN A 68 8.68 1.10 4.65
N LEU A 69 8.10 2.27 4.90
CA LEU A 69 8.86 3.52 5.01
C LEU A 69 9.75 3.51 6.26
N ARG A 70 9.21 3.15 7.42
CA ARG A 70 9.99 3.00 8.66
C ARG A 70 11.15 2.02 8.52
N GLY A 71 10.92 0.90 7.84
CA GLY A 71 11.92 -0.13 7.62
C GLY A 71 13.11 0.29 6.75
N ARG A 72 13.07 1.48 6.16
CA ARG A 72 14.23 2.04 5.46
C ARG A 72 15.29 2.57 6.42
N ALA A 73 14.91 2.95 7.64
CA ALA A 73 15.84 3.49 8.63
C ALA A 73 16.75 2.43 9.26
N GLY A 74 16.33 1.16 9.32
CA GLY A 74 17.06 0.11 10.05
C GLY A 74 17.43 -1.08 9.17
N ARG A 75 17.84 -0.87 7.92
CA ARG A 75 18.26 -1.95 7.03
C ARG A 75 19.59 -2.55 7.46
N GLN A 76 19.77 -3.83 7.20
CA GLN A 76 21.00 -4.58 7.47
C GLN A 76 21.46 -4.57 8.96
N GLY A 77 20.56 -4.19 9.88
CA GLY A 77 20.89 -4.08 11.29
C GLY A 77 21.45 -2.73 11.71
N ASP A 78 21.50 -1.77 10.79
CA ASP A 78 21.95 -0.41 11.09
C ASP A 78 21.01 0.30 12.06
N PRO A 79 21.52 1.18 12.91
CA PRO A 79 20.68 2.07 13.71
C PRO A 79 19.90 3.02 12.81
N GLY A 80 18.75 3.48 13.30
CA GLY A 80 17.94 4.45 12.58
C GLY A 80 16.73 4.90 13.37
N GLU A 81 16.17 6.04 12.97
CA GLU A 81 15.00 6.62 13.63
C GLU A 81 13.92 6.94 12.60
N SER A 82 12.66 6.78 12.98
CA SER A 82 11.54 7.24 12.16
C SER A 82 10.55 8.06 12.97
N LYS A 83 10.16 9.22 12.47
CA LYS A 83 9.16 10.10 13.08
C LYS A 83 8.15 10.56 12.03
N PHE A 84 6.86 10.55 12.40
CA PHE A 84 5.80 11.05 11.56
C PHE A 84 5.22 12.32 12.16
N TYR A 85 5.10 13.34 11.37
CA TYR A 85 4.40 14.59 11.65
C TYR A 85 3.09 14.60 10.86
N LEU A 86 1.98 14.77 11.56
CA LEU A 86 0.64 14.67 10.98
C LEU A 86 -0.15 15.94 11.27
N SER A 87 -0.93 16.38 10.30
CA SER A 87 -1.94 17.41 10.52
C SER A 87 -3.30 16.79 10.82
N LEU A 88 -4.12 17.48 11.60
CA LEU A 88 -5.53 17.13 11.77
C LEU A 88 -6.34 17.30 10.48
N GLU A 89 -5.79 18.03 9.52
CA GLU A 89 -6.38 18.26 8.19
C GLU A 89 -6.02 17.17 7.19
N ASP A 90 -5.08 16.26 7.52
CA ASP A 90 -4.73 15.13 6.66
C ASP A 90 -5.95 14.25 6.37
N ASP A 91 -6.04 13.71 5.15
CA ASP A 91 -7.20 12.94 4.69
C ASP A 91 -7.56 11.78 5.63
N LEU A 92 -6.56 11.08 6.15
CA LEU A 92 -6.75 10.01 7.13
C LEU A 92 -7.45 10.52 8.40
N MET A 93 -7.09 11.71 8.86
CA MET A 93 -7.64 12.32 10.06
C MET A 93 -9.05 12.87 9.82
N ARG A 94 -9.28 13.44 8.65
CA ARG A 94 -10.63 13.95 8.24
C ARG A 94 -11.64 12.83 8.13
N LEU A 95 -11.26 11.65 7.63
CA LEU A 95 -12.17 10.52 7.45
C LEU A 95 -12.59 9.86 8.78
N PHE A 96 -11.77 9.90 9.82
CA PHE A 96 -12.01 9.06 11.01
C PHE A 96 -11.92 9.74 12.37
N GLY A 97 -11.59 11.01 12.46
CA GLY A 97 -11.31 11.57 13.77
C GLY A 97 -11.49 13.06 13.98
N SER A 98 -11.75 13.82 12.93
CA SER A 98 -11.60 15.28 12.99
C SER A 98 -12.46 15.94 14.09
N GLU A 99 -13.75 15.66 14.17
CA GLU A 99 -14.64 16.39 15.09
C GLU A 99 -14.37 16.08 16.56
N ARG A 100 -14.21 14.80 16.91
CA ARG A 100 -13.90 14.40 18.29
C ARG A 100 -12.51 14.83 18.72
N MET A 101 -11.53 14.75 17.80
CA MET A 101 -10.17 15.15 18.12
C MET A 101 -10.03 16.66 18.20
N ILE A 102 -10.69 17.43 17.34
CA ILE A 102 -10.76 18.88 17.43
C ILE A 102 -11.43 19.30 18.74
N SER A 103 -12.51 18.63 19.16
CA SER A 103 -13.17 18.90 20.46
C SER A 103 -12.24 18.64 21.64
N ILE A 104 -11.47 17.55 21.61
CA ILE A 104 -10.47 17.23 22.65
C ILE A 104 -9.35 18.27 22.63
N TYR A 105 -8.91 18.67 21.45
CA TYR A 105 -7.86 19.67 21.25
C TYR A 105 -8.26 21.02 21.84
N ASN A 106 -9.47 21.48 21.49
CA ASN A 106 -10.02 22.72 22.01
C ASN A 106 -10.25 22.69 23.53
N ALA A 107 -10.65 21.52 24.07
CA ALA A 107 -10.82 21.33 25.51
C ALA A 107 -9.50 21.31 26.29
N LEU A 108 -8.40 20.91 25.68
CA LEU A 108 -7.07 20.91 26.28
C LEU A 108 -6.38 22.29 26.23
N GLY A 109 -6.93 23.25 25.49
CA GLY A 109 -6.40 24.60 25.37
C GLY A 109 -4.99 24.67 24.79
N ILE A 110 -4.62 23.75 23.90
CA ILE A 110 -3.29 23.68 23.30
C ILE A 110 -3.17 24.78 22.24
N PRO A 111 -2.16 25.64 22.30
CA PRO A 111 -1.95 26.70 21.30
C PRO A 111 -1.77 26.13 19.88
N GLU A 112 -2.19 26.89 18.87
CA GLU A 112 -1.90 26.56 17.48
C GLU A 112 -0.38 26.49 17.24
N GLY A 113 0.06 25.40 16.59
CA GLY A 113 1.48 25.19 16.24
C GLY A 113 2.28 24.37 17.26
N GLU A 114 1.69 23.96 18.38
CA GLU A 114 2.37 23.04 19.31
C GLU A 114 2.25 21.59 18.86
N GLU A 115 3.36 20.85 19.00
CA GLU A 115 3.42 19.42 18.72
C GLU A 115 2.75 18.62 19.83
N ILE A 116 1.73 17.84 19.46
CA ILE A 116 1.05 16.95 20.41
C ILE A 116 1.63 15.55 20.32
N GLN A 117 2.34 15.14 21.35
CA GLN A 117 2.83 13.77 21.51
C GLN A 117 2.00 13.02 22.55
N HIS A 118 0.97 12.29 22.11
CA HIS A 118 0.17 11.48 23.03
C HIS A 118 -0.11 10.08 22.48
N LYS A 119 0.11 9.07 23.33
CA LYS A 119 -0.09 7.65 22.94
C LYS A 119 -1.52 7.34 22.48
N THR A 120 -2.52 8.08 22.98
CA THR A 120 -3.92 7.88 22.58
C THR A 120 -4.15 8.31 21.14
N ILE A 121 -3.48 9.39 20.69
CA ILE A 121 -3.59 9.87 19.31
C ILE A 121 -3.03 8.82 18.34
N SER A 122 -1.84 8.29 18.62
CA SER A 122 -1.24 7.23 17.82
C SER A 122 -2.14 6.01 17.72
N LYS A 123 -2.77 5.57 18.81
CA LYS A 123 -3.72 4.46 18.81
C LYS A 123 -4.99 4.77 18.00
N THR A 124 -5.46 6.00 18.01
CA THR A 124 -6.63 6.42 17.22
C THR A 124 -6.32 6.38 15.73
N ILE A 125 -5.14 6.85 15.33
CA ILE A 125 -4.66 6.78 13.95
C ILE A 125 -4.56 5.32 13.48
N GLU A 126 -3.96 4.45 14.28
CA GLU A 126 -3.86 3.02 13.96
C GLU A 126 -5.23 2.35 13.80
N LYS A 127 -6.21 2.70 14.66
CA LYS A 127 -7.59 2.21 14.52
C LYS A 127 -8.25 2.71 13.24
N ALA A 128 -8.01 3.96 12.86
CA ALA A 128 -8.51 4.55 11.62
C ALA A 128 -7.95 3.80 10.41
N GLN A 129 -6.64 3.62 10.35
CA GLN A 129 -5.98 2.85 9.29
C GLN A 129 -6.54 1.42 9.19
N LYS A 130 -6.68 0.73 10.32
CA LYS A 130 -7.25 -0.63 10.35
C LYS A 130 -8.68 -0.68 9.81
N LYS A 131 -9.48 0.34 10.06
CA LYS A 131 -10.86 0.43 9.54
C LYS A 131 -10.87 0.58 8.02
N ILE A 132 -9.98 1.43 7.46
CA ILE A 132 -9.84 1.58 6.00
C ILE A 132 -9.33 0.27 5.38
N GLU A 133 -8.28 -0.33 5.96
CA GLU A 133 -7.74 -1.60 5.50
C GLU A 133 -8.81 -2.70 5.41
N ASN A 134 -9.66 -2.80 6.44
CA ASN A 134 -10.76 -3.78 6.48
C ASN A 134 -11.82 -3.49 5.42
N ASN A 135 -12.19 -2.23 5.21
CA ASN A 135 -13.13 -1.84 4.17
C ASN A 135 -12.59 -2.17 2.78
N ASN A 136 -11.35 -1.77 2.49
CA ASN A 136 -10.68 -2.05 1.23
C ASN A 136 -10.46 -3.56 1.01
N PHE A 137 -10.24 -4.32 2.08
CA PHE A 137 -10.18 -5.77 2.01
C PHE A 137 -11.54 -6.36 1.62
N GLY A 138 -12.64 -5.89 2.22
CA GLY A 138 -13.99 -6.32 1.89
C GLY A 138 -14.32 -6.10 0.41
N ILE A 139 -14.03 -4.91 -0.11
CA ILE A 139 -14.23 -4.56 -1.53
C ILE A 139 -13.44 -5.51 -2.44
N ARG A 140 -12.14 -5.73 -2.15
CA ARG A 140 -11.30 -6.64 -2.94
C ARG A 140 -11.76 -8.10 -2.85
N LYS A 141 -12.23 -8.54 -1.69
CA LYS A 141 -12.76 -9.87 -1.50
C LYS A 141 -14.00 -10.10 -2.38
N ASN A 142 -14.94 -9.16 -2.35
CA ASN A 142 -16.14 -9.25 -3.18
C ASN A 142 -15.79 -9.31 -4.68
N LEU A 143 -14.81 -8.50 -5.12
CA LEU A 143 -14.35 -8.53 -6.50
C LEU A 143 -13.76 -9.91 -6.88
N LEU A 144 -12.94 -10.49 -6.01
CA LEU A 144 -12.38 -11.82 -6.23
C LEU A 144 -13.46 -12.91 -6.25
N ASP A 145 -14.50 -12.79 -5.44
CA ASP A 145 -15.62 -13.74 -5.43
C ASP A 145 -16.40 -13.69 -6.77
N TYR A 146 -16.60 -12.52 -7.36
CA TYR A 146 -17.16 -12.39 -8.72
C TYR A 146 -16.22 -12.95 -9.78
N ASP A 147 -14.93 -12.63 -9.72
CA ASP A 147 -13.93 -13.11 -10.67
C ASP A 147 -13.81 -14.64 -10.64
N ARG A 148 -13.99 -15.27 -9.48
CA ARG A 148 -13.96 -16.73 -9.34
C ARG A 148 -15.02 -17.39 -10.25
N VAL A 149 -16.25 -16.90 -10.23
CA VAL A 149 -17.34 -17.43 -11.05
C VAL A 149 -17.01 -17.29 -12.53
N ASN A 150 -16.53 -16.12 -12.94
CA ASN A 150 -16.11 -15.89 -14.31
C ASN A 150 -14.96 -16.79 -14.76
N ASN A 151 -14.00 -17.05 -13.86
CA ASN A 151 -12.87 -17.92 -14.16
C ASN A 151 -13.30 -19.39 -14.26
N GLU A 152 -14.18 -19.87 -13.39
CA GLU A 152 -14.77 -21.21 -13.50
C GLU A 152 -15.47 -21.40 -14.86
N GLN A 153 -16.24 -20.42 -15.29
CA GLN A 153 -16.88 -20.44 -16.62
C GLN A 153 -15.85 -20.46 -17.76
N ARG A 154 -14.80 -19.62 -17.65
CA ARG A 154 -13.70 -19.61 -18.64
C ARG A 154 -12.99 -20.95 -18.72
N GLU A 155 -12.68 -21.55 -17.58
CA GLU A 155 -12.01 -22.86 -17.54
C GLU A 155 -12.82 -23.94 -18.24
N VAL A 156 -14.14 -23.99 -18.02
CA VAL A 156 -15.04 -24.90 -18.72
C VAL A 156 -14.98 -24.66 -20.24
N MET A 157 -15.14 -23.40 -20.68
CA MET A 157 -15.10 -23.04 -22.09
C MET A 157 -13.75 -23.35 -22.74
N TYR A 158 -12.65 -23.05 -22.08
CA TYR A 158 -11.30 -23.34 -22.61
C TYR A 158 -11.02 -24.85 -22.64
N LYS A 159 -11.50 -25.60 -21.67
CA LYS A 159 -11.40 -27.05 -21.66
C LYS A 159 -12.12 -27.67 -22.84
N GLU A 160 -13.37 -27.29 -23.09
CA GLU A 160 -14.14 -27.75 -24.23
C GLU A 160 -13.46 -27.33 -25.56
N ARG A 161 -13.06 -26.09 -25.68
CA ARG A 161 -12.31 -25.63 -26.87
C ARG A 161 -11.05 -26.45 -27.11
N ARG A 162 -10.32 -26.80 -26.06
CA ARG A 162 -9.08 -27.57 -26.20
C ARG A 162 -9.35 -28.98 -26.67
N ARG A 163 -10.42 -29.63 -26.18
CA ARG A 163 -10.84 -30.95 -26.65
C ARG A 163 -11.11 -30.96 -28.16
N VAL A 164 -11.77 -29.91 -28.66
CA VAL A 164 -12.04 -29.75 -30.12
C VAL A 164 -10.74 -29.57 -30.89
N LEU A 165 -9.80 -28.75 -30.37
CA LEU A 165 -8.52 -28.48 -31.05
C LEU A 165 -7.58 -29.68 -31.04
N ASP A 166 -7.62 -30.49 -29.98
CA ASP A 166 -6.80 -31.70 -29.82
C ASP A 166 -7.37 -32.89 -30.68
N GLY A 167 -8.52 -32.70 -31.31
CA GLY A 167 -9.10 -33.67 -32.26
C GLY A 167 -9.93 -34.76 -31.59
N ASP A 168 -10.44 -34.56 -30.39
CA ASP A 168 -11.38 -35.48 -29.74
C ASP A 168 -12.65 -35.67 -30.58
N ASP A 169 -13.19 -36.89 -30.63
CA ASP A 169 -14.48 -37.13 -31.27
C ASP A 169 -15.62 -36.46 -30.48
N MET A 170 -16.09 -35.35 -30.99
CA MET A 170 -17.16 -34.56 -30.37
C MET A 170 -18.58 -34.99 -30.71
N LYS A 171 -18.75 -36.04 -31.55
CA LYS A 171 -20.06 -36.46 -32.07
C LYS A 171 -21.07 -36.77 -30.97
N GLU A 172 -20.69 -37.55 -29.98
CA GLU A 172 -21.59 -37.86 -28.85
C GLU A 172 -21.92 -36.64 -27.98
N SER A 173 -20.94 -35.76 -27.76
CA SER A 173 -21.12 -34.52 -27.01
C SER A 173 -22.12 -33.59 -27.73
N VAL A 174 -21.97 -33.39 -29.04
CA VAL A 174 -22.88 -32.58 -29.84
C VAL A 174 -24.28 -33.17 -29.87
N LEU A 175 -24.42 -34.48 -30.05
CA LEU A 175 -25.72 -35.16 -29.99
C LEU A 175 -26.40 -35.03 -28.64
N GLY A 176 -25.60 -35.06 -27.54
CA GLY A 176 -26.08 -34.81 -26.18
C GLY A 176 -26.65 -33.40 -26.00
N MET A 177 -25.93 -32.38 -26.45
CA MET A 177 -26.37 -30.98 -26.39
C MET A 177 -27.65 -30.78 -27.24
N MET A 178 -27.74 -31.37 -28.41
CA MET A 178 -28.94 -31.31 -29.26
C MET A 178 -30.16 -31.92 -28.58
N LYS A 179 -29.99 -33.08 -27.93
CA LYS A 179 -31.10 -33.77 -27.21
C LYS A 179 -31.56 -32.91 -26.01
N GLU A 180 -30.64 -32.35 -25.26
CA GLU A 180 -30.95 -31.48 -24.13
C GLU A 180 -31.69 -30.21 -24.58
N THR A 181 -31.21 -29.56 -25.65
CA THR A 181 -31.85 -28.38 -26.20
C THR A 181 -33.28 -28.68 -26.67
N VAL A 182 -33.48 -29.80 -27.36
CA VAL A 182 -34.84 -30.21 -27.79
C VAL A 182 -35.72 -30.52 -26.58
N ALA A 183 -35.22 -31.25 -25.57
CA ALA A 183 -35.99 -31.56 -24.37
C ALA A 183 -36.43 -30.29 -23.61
N ASN A 184 -35.58 -29.30 -23.51
CA ASN A 184 -35.88 -28.02 -22.85
C ASN A 184 -36.86 -27.11 -23.61
N HIS A 185 -37.11 -27.38 -24.91
CA HIS A 185 -38.06 -26.61 -25.70
C HIS A 185 -39.38 -27.34 -25.95
N VAL A 186 -39.48 -28.64 -25.64
CA VAL A 186 -40.68 -29.44 -25.85
C VAL A 186 -41.50 -29.61 -24.56
N TYR A 187 -40.91 -29.31 -23.41
CA TYR A 187 -41.53 -29.23 -22.09
C TYR A 187 -41.62 -27.81 -21.58
#